data_48b612210c269fc8e72c4b46f887d333
#
_entry.id   48b612210c269fc8e72c4b46f887d333
#
_cell.length_a   1.000
_cell.length_b   1.000
_cell.length_c   1.000
_cell.angle_alpha   90.00
_cell.angle_beta   90.00
_cell.angle_gamma   90.00
#
_symmetry.space_group_name_H-M   'P 1'
#
loop_
_entity.id
_entity.type
_entity.pdbx_description
1 polymer ?
#
loop_
_entity_poly.entity_id
_entity_poly.type
_entity_poly.pdbx_seq_one_letter_code
_entity_poly.pdbx_strand_id
1 'polypeptide(L)'
;KKIINIINVEFNFIKTFDKITDKSNKYINNCFLIAHNLLKNNKAHALINGPISKKNFLKKKHLGITEYLSKINKVKNFAMLIYNDNLSVSPITTHIALKKVSNQISKKKIINQVNLINKFYNSLSKRNARIAITGLNPHCESNFKDSEEKKVILPAIKYLKKKNYKVDGPFPADSLFMKNNIDKFDVVIGMYHDQVLTPIKTLFNFKAINITLGLPFIRISPDHGPNSPMLGKNISDPASFFYAMKFIEKLN
;
A
#
# COMPACT_ATOMS: atom_id res chain seq x y z
N LYS A 1 -0.83 -34.50 1.16
CA LYS A 1 0.18 -33.91 0.23
C LYS A 1 -0.21 -32.48 -0.05
N LYS A 2 0.71 -31.52 0.13
CA LYS A 2 0.50 -30.13 -0.31
C LYS A 2 0.62 -30.11 -1.84
N ILE A 3 -0.47 -29.77 -2.54
CA ILE A 3 -0.53 -29.74 -4.00
C ILE A 3 -0.50 -28.28 -4.42
N ILE A 4 0.35 -27.93 -5.39
CA ILE A 4 0.33 -26.64 -6.05
C ILE A 4 -0.52 -26.77 -7.32
N ASN A 5 -1.62 -26.03 -7.37
CA ASN A 5 -2.46 -25.96 -8.56
C ASN A 5 -1.91 -24.89 -9.51
N ILE A 6 -1.67 -25.25 -10.76
CA ILE A 6 -1.15 -24.35 -11.79
C ILE A 6 -2.22 -24.17 -12.86
N ILE A 7 -2.53 -22.91 -13.18
CA ILE A 7 -3.38 -22.53 -14.30
C ILE A 7 -2.47 -21.96 -15.39
N ASN A 8 -2.38 -22.66 -16.49
CA ASN A 8 -1.58 -22.17 -17.62
C ASN A 8 -2.25 -20.96 -18.27
N VAL A 9 -1.48 -19.90 -18.48
CA VAL A 9 -1.84 -18.73 -19.28
C VAL A 9 -0.82 -18.61 -20.40
N GLU A 10 -1.26 -18.74 -21.63
CA GLU A 10 -0.34 -18.75 -22.77
C GLU A 10 0.43 -17.44 -22.93
N PHE A 11 1.74 -17.58 -23.08
CA PHE A 11 2.65 -16.50 -23.39
C PHE A 11 3.80 -17.01 -24.27
N ASN A 12 3.80 -16.59 -25.51
CA ASN A 12 4.85 -16.94 -26.45
C ASN A 12 6.07 -16.05 -26.25
N PHE A 13 7.18 -16.64 -25.87
CA PHE A 13 8.48 -15.97 -25.72
C PHE A 13 9.58 -16.78 -26.42
N ILE A 14 10.61 -16.07 -26.90
CA ILE A 14 11.72 -16.70 -27.62
C ILE A 14 12.86 -17.04 -26.67
N LYS A 15 13.08 -16.17 -25.68
CA LYS A 15 14.20 -16.28 -24.73
C LYS A 15 13.73 -16.01 -23.30
N THR A 16 14.14 -16.88 -22.35
CA THR A 16 13.97 -16.63 -20.91
C THR A 16 14.81 -15.43 -20.47
N PHE A 17 14.32 -14.69 -19.48
CA PHE A 17 14.97 -13.48 -18.94
C PHE A 17 15.25 -12.39 -19.99
N ASP A 18 14.40 -12.29 -21.00
CA ASP A 18 14.50 -11.24 -22.00
C ASP A 18 14.07 -9.87 -21.43
N LYS A 19 14.34 -8.81 -22.20
CA LYS A 19 13.98 -7.44 -21.81
C LYS A 19 12.47 -7.29 -21.60
N ILE A 20 12.10 -6.53 -20.57
CA ILE A 20 10.68 -6.22 -20.30
C ILE A 20 10.14 -5.34 -21.43
N THR A 21 9.10 -5.82 -22.11
CA THR A 21 8.47 -5.14 -23.24
C THR A 21 6.94 -5.15 -23.11
N ASP A 22 6.26 -4.44 -24.00
CA ASP A 22 4.80 -4.41 -24.09
C ASP A 22 4.17 -5.73 -24.54
N LYS A 23 4.97 -6.67 -25.07
CA LYS A 23 4.49 -7.98 -25.56
C LYS A 23 3.79 -8.79 -24.45
N SER A 24 4.26 -8.66 -23.20
CA SER A 24 3.68 -9.34 -22.05
C SER A 24 2.37 -8.73 -21.52
N ASN A 25 1.92 -7.59 -22.06
CA ASN A 25 0.76 -6.88 -21.49
C ASN A 25 -0.55 -7.68 -21.58
N LYS A 26 -0.78 -8.38 -22.70
CA LYS A 26 -1.97 -9.25 -22.87
C LYS A 26 -1.93 -10.40 -21.88
N TYR A 27 -0.77 -11.05 -21.74
CA TYR A 27 -0.53 -12.12 -20.77
C TYR A 27 -0.82 -11.66 -19.33
N ILE A 28 -0.22 -10.54 -18.89
CA ILE A 28 -0.42 -9.98 -17.54
C ILE A 28 -1.90 -9.66 -17.30
N ASN A 29 -2.58 -9.07 -18.30
CA ASN A 29 -4.00 -8.78 -18.19
C ASN A 29 -4.84 -10.05 -18.05
N ASN A 30 -4.55 -11.10 -18.83
CA ASN A 30 -5.22 -12.39 -18.73
C ASN A 30 -5.00 -13.04 -17.35
N CYS A 31 -3.78 -13.00 -16.82
CA CYS A 31 -3.49 -13.45 -15.46
C CYS A 31 -4.38 -12.73 -14.42
N PHE A 32 -4.53 -11.41 -14.52
CA PHE A 32 -5.41 -10.65 -13.62
C PHE A 32 -6.88 -11.02 -13.78
N LEU A 33 -7.37 -11.24 -15.01
CA LEU A 33 -8.74 -11.64 -15.27
C LEU A 33 -9.05 -13.01 -14.66
N ILE A 34 -8.16 -13.98 -14.84
CA ILE A 34 -8.30 -15.32 -14.23
C ILE A 34 -8.29 -15.23 -12.71
N ALA A 35 -7.30 -14.52 -12.13
CA ALA A 35 -7.23 -14.33 -10.70
C ALA A 35 -8.49 -13.64 -10.12
N HIS A 36 -9.00 -12.61 -10.82
CA HIS A 36 -10.22 -11.94 -10.43
C HIS A 36 -11.45 -12.87 -10.46
N ASN A 37 -11.58 -13.73 -11.48
CA ASN A 37 -12.65 -14.72 -11.58
C ASN A 37 -12.58 -15.76 -10.45
N LEU A 38 -11.39 -16.23 -10.09
CA LEU A 38 -11.21 -17.15 -8.96
C LEU A 38 -11.63 -16.51 -7.63
N LEU A 39 -11.24 -15.26 -7.40
CA LEU A 39 -11.61 -14.51 -6.20
C LEU A 39 -13.12 -14.23 -6.13
N LYS A 40 -13.73 -13.82 -7.25
CA LYS A 40 -15.16 -13.52 -7.33
C LYS A 40 -16.02 -14.78 -7.07
N ASN A 41 -15.53 -15.95 -7.46
CA ASN A 41 -16.24 -17.22 -7.29
C ASN A 41 -15.82 -17.95 -5.98
N ASN A 42 -15.16 -17.26 -5.05
CA ASN A 42 -14.68 -17.81 -3.77
C ASN A 42 -13.77 -19.06 -3.92
N LYS A 43 -13.11 -19.21 -5.09
CA LYS A 43 -12.12 -20.27 -5.35
C LYS A 43 -10.71 -19.89 -4.90
N ALA A 44 -10.51 -18.66 -4.47
CA ALA A 44 -9.29 -18.12 -3.88
C ALA A 44 -9.63 -17.10 -2.80
N HIS A 45 -8.80 -17.02 -1.75
CA HIS A 45 -9.02 -16.12 -0.60
C HIS A 45 -8.30 -14.78 -0.77
N ALA A 46 -7.18 -14.76 -1.47
CA ALA A 46 -6.36 -13.58 -1.66
C ALA A 46 -5.60 -13.62 -2.99
N LEU A 47 -5.12 -12.47 -3.43
CA LEU A 47 -4.24 -12.30 -4.58
C LEU A 47 -2.87 -11.82 -4.12
N ILE A 48 -1.82 -12.61 -4.39
CA ILE A 48 -0.44 -12.12 -4.37
C ILE A 48 -0.01 -11.92 -5.81
N ASN A 49 0.28 -10.70 -6.23
CA ASN A 49 0.88 -10.46 -7.53
C ASN A 49 2.36 -10.09 -7.40
N GLY A 50 3.18 -10.65 -8.25
CA GLY A 50 4.59 -10.30 -8.39
C GLY A 50 4.80 -8.87 -8.90
N PRO A 51 6.05 -8.39 -8.92
CA PRO A 51 6.40 -7.08 -9.44
C PRO A 51 6.05 -6.96 -10.93
N ILE A 52 5.45 -5.82 -11.31
CA ILE A 52 5.05 -5.53 -12.69
C ILE A 52 5.67 -4.21 -13.15
N SER A 53 6.22 -4.19 -14.36
CA SER A 53 6.71 -2.95 -14.96
C SER A 53 5.57 -1.98 -15.24
N LYS A 54 5.43 -0.96 -14.39
CA LYS A 54 4.41 0.09 -14.52
C LYS A 54 4.54 0.82 -15.86
N LYS A 55 5.77 1.08 -16.31
CA LYS A 55 6.04 1.77 -17.58
C LYS A 55 5.44 1.01 -18.77
N ASN A 56 5.63 -0.30 -18.83
CA ASN A 56 5.18 -1.13 -19.95
C ASN A 56 3.69 -1.51 -19.83
N PHE A 57 3.25 -1.98 -18.66
CA PHE A 57 1.89 -2.48 -18.49
C PHE A 57 0.84 -1.37 -18.37
N LEU A 58 1.09 -0.35 -17.54
CA LEU A 58 0.09 0.69 -17.27
C LEU A 58 0.06 1.80 -18.34
N LYS A 59 1.12 1.98 -19.13
CA LYS A 59 1.24 2.97 -20.22
C LYS A 59 0.73 4.37 -19.84
N LYS A 60 1.05 4.82 -18.62
CA LYS A 60 0.57 6.10 -18.02
C LYS A 60 -0.95 6.22 -17.85
N LYS A 61 -1.74 5.17 -18.10
CA LYS A 61 -3.20 5.17 -17.90
C LYS A 61 -3.61 5.09 -16.42
N HIS A 62 -2.71 4.55 -15.59
CA HIS A 62 -2.88 4.43 -14.14
C HIS A 62 -1.56 4.76 -13.44
N LEU A 63 -1.64 5.32 -12.24
CA LEU A 63 -0.48 5.66 -11.42
C LEU A 63 0.23 4.40 -10.88
N GLY A 64 -0.52 3.34 -10.59
CA GLY A 64 -0.01 2.07 -10.10
C GLY A 64 -0.99 0.91 -10.27
N ILE A 65 -0.58 -0.29 -9.84
CA ILE A 65 -1.43 -1.49 -9.88
C ILE A 65 -2.62 -1.36 -8.92
N THR A 66 -2.46 -0.65 -7.81
CA THR A 66 -3.55 -0.35 -6.87
C THR A 66 -4.69 0.40 -7.57
N GLU A 67 -4.37 1.48 -8.30
CA GLU A 67 -5.33 2.29 -9.04
C GLU A 67 -5.95 1.49 -10.20
N TYR A 68 -5.15 0.67 -10.88
CA TYR A 68 -5.64 -0.24 -11.95
C TYR A 68 -6.67 -1.23 -11.40
N LEU A 69 -6.38 -1.95 -10.32
CA LEU A 69 -7.29 -2.91 -9.71
C LEU A 69 -8.53 -2.24 -9.12
N SER A 70 -8.39 -1.08 -8.51
CA SER A 70 -9.52 -0.31 -7.97
C SER A 70 -10.49 0.10 -9.07
N LYS A 71 -9.98 0.50 -10.25
CA LYS A 71 -10.82 0.83 -11.41
C LYS A 71 -11.57 -0.38 -11.94
N ILE A 72 -10.91 -1.53 -12.13
CA ILE A 72 -11.56 -2.76 -12.59
C ILE A 72 -12.69 -3.17 -11.65
N ASN A 73 -12.45 -3.06 -10.34
CA ASN A 73 -13.43 -3.42 -9.31
C ASN A 73 -14.42 -2.29 -8.99
N LYS A 74 -14.40 -1.18 -9.72
CA LYS A 74 -15.26 0.01 -9.51
C LYS A 74 -15.20 0.56 -8.09
N VAL A 75 -14.05 0.42 -7.42
CA VAL A 75 -13.81 0.89 -6.05
C VAL A 75 -13.35 2.34 -6.08
N LYS A 76 -14.08 3.23 -5.40
CA LYS A 76 -13.75 4.66 -5.31
C LYS A 76 -12.84 4.97 -4.11
N ASN A 77 -13.01 4.25 -3.01
CA ASN A 77 -12.25 4.45 -1.77
C ASN A 77 -11.29 3.28 -1.58
N PHE A 78 -10.01 3.53 -1.76
CA PHE A 78 -8.92 2.57 -1.57
C PHE A 78 -7.73 3.26 -0.95
N ALA A 79 -6.85 2.50 -0.32
CA ALA A 79 -5.61 3.01 0.26
C ALA A 79 -4.48 1.99 0.10
N MET A 80 -3.25 2.50 0.04
CA MET A 80 -2.04 1.70 0.12
C MET A 80 -1.63 1.58 1.58
N LEU A 81 -1.45 0.37 2.06
CA LEU A 81 -0.88 0.06 3.37
C LEU A 81 0.41 -0.72 3.16
N ILE A 82 1.53 -0.16 3.57
CA ILE A 82 2.78 -0.89 3.70
C ILE A 82 2.77 -1.52 5.08
N TYR A 83 2.48 -2.80 5.11
CA TYR A 83 2.27 -3.56 6.33
C TYR A 83 3.56 -4.22 6.80
N ASN A 84 3.85 -4.06 8.07
CA ASN A 84 4.83 -4.83 8.82
C ASN A 84 4.22 -5.10 10.21
N ASP A 85 4.57 -6.23 10.84
CA ASP A 85 4.00 -6.64 12.12
C ASP A 85 4.27 -5.65 13.26
N ASN A 86 5.38 -4.92 13.21
CA ASN A 86 5.76 -3.96 14.24
C ASN A 86 5.16 -2.58 14.00
N LEU A 87 5.19 -2.11 12.74
CA LEU A 87 4.67 -0.80 12.36
C LEU A 87 4.28 -0.82 10.89
N SER A 88 3.07 -0.40 10.58
CA SER A 88 2.62 -0.18 9.21
C SER A 88 2.62 1.31 8.87
N VAL A 89 2.68 1.63 7.56
CA VAL A 89 2.54 3.02 7.11
C VAL A 89 1.59 3.14 5.93
N SER A 90 0.95 4.30 5.80
CA SER A 90 -0.03 4.54 4.74
C SER A 90 0.01 6.01 4.29
N PRO A 91 0.49 6.32 3.07
CA PRO A 91 0.52 7.69 2.57
C PRO A 91 -0.85 8.12 2.02
N ILE A 92 -1.28 9.35 2.31
CA ILE A 92 -2.50 9.96 1.75
C ILE A 92 -2.36 10.20 0.24
N THR A 93 -1.18 10.61 -0.19
CA THR A 93 -0.84 10.77 -1.61
C THR A 93 0.31 9.84 -1.98
N THR A 94 0.17 9.14 -3.11
CA THR A 94 1.11 8.10 -3.55
C THR A 94 2.04 8.62 -4.66
N HIS A 95 1.79 8.28 -5.91
CA HIS A 95 2.69 8.50 -7.04
C HIS A 95 2.42 9.84 -7.76
N ILE A 96 2.41 10.93 -7.02
CA ILE A 96 2.24 12.29 -7.57
C ILE A 96 3.48 13.15 -7.32
N ALA A 97 3.68 14.16 -8.14
CA ALA A 97 4.77 15.12 -7.93
C ALA A 97 4.58 15.86 -6.59
N LEU A 98 5.67 16.07 -5.85
CA LEU A 98 5.66 16.69 -4.52
C LEU A 98 4.92 18.06 -4.53
N LYS A 99 5.12 18.89 -5.57
CA LYS A 99 4.43 20.18 -5.74
C LYS A 99 2.90 20.10 -5.80
N LYS A 100 2.33 18.90 -6.02
CA LYS A 100 0.88 18.68 -6.07
C LYS A 100 0.30 18.13 -4.77
N VAL A 101 1.15 17.79 -3.80
CA VAL A 101 0.72 17.09 -2.56
C VAL A 101 -0.25 17.95 -1.77
N SER A 102 0.08 19.19 -1.45
CA SER A 102 -0.77 20.11 -0.68
C SER A 102 -2.20 20.16 -1.24
N ASN A 103 -2.34 20.37 -2.57
CA ASN A 103 -3.63 20.46 -3.25
C ASN A 103 -4.40 19.12 -3.30
N GLN A 104 -3.76 18.01 -2.97
CA GLN A 104 -4.38 16.68 -3.00
C GLN A 104 -4.74 16.14 -1.62
N ILE A 105 -4.33 16.81 -0.55
CA ILE A 105 -4.71 16.46 0.82
C ILE A 105 -6.11 17.04 1.09
N SER A 106 -6.98 16.22 1.70
CA SER A 106 -8.29 16.69 2.15
C SER A 106 -8.75 15.94 3.39
N LYS A 107 -9.59 16.60 4.21
CA LYS A 107 -10.23 15.99 5.37
C LYS A 107 -10.92 14.67 5.02
N LYS A 108 -11.62 14.62 3.88
CA LYS A 108 -12.33 13.43 3.39
C LYS A 108 -11.37 12.27 3.11
N LYS A 109 -10.22 12.53 2.47
CA LYS A 109 -9.21 11.49 2.18
C LYS A 109 -8.63 10.92 3.48
N ILE A 110 -8.27 11.76 4.45
CA ILE A 110 -7.74 11.34 5.75
C ILE A 110 -8.77 10.45 6.46
N ILE A 111 -10.02 10.89 6.56
CA ILE A 111 -11.09 10.12 7.20
C ILE A 111 -11.30 8.77 6.50
N ASN A 112 -11.38 8.75 5.18
CA ASN A 112 -11.56 7.51 4.42
C ASN A 112 -10.40 6.55 4.64
N GLN A 113 -9.17 7.03 4.69
CA GLN A 113 -7.98 6.21 4.90
C GLN A 113 -7.97 5.59 6.29
N VAL A 114 -8.27 6.38 7.33
CA VAL A 114 -8.43 5.87 8.71
C VAL A 114 -9.52 4.81 8.79
N ASN A 115 -10.67 5.02 8.13
CA ASN A 115 -11.75 4.04 8.08
C ASN A 115 -11.30 2.71 7.46
N LEU A 116 -10.59 2.75 6.34
CA LEU A 116 -10.09 1.56 5.66
C LEU A 116 -9.06 0.81 6.51
N ILE A 117 -8.12 1.54 7.12
CA ILE A 117 -7.11 0.97 8.02
C ILE A 117 -7.80 0.31 9.22
N ASN A 118 -8.74 1.01 9.84
CA ASN A 118 -9.43 0.50 11.02
C ASN A 118 -10.26 -0.74 10.70
N LYS A 119 -10.97 -0.76 9.56
CA LYS A 119 -11.69 -1.94 9.07
C LYS A 119 -10.75 -3.13 8.88
N PHE A 120 -9.58 -2.90 8.30
CA PHE A 120 -8.56 -3.93 8.09
C PHE A 120 -8.04 -4.48 9.43
N TYR A 121 -7.65 -3.63 10.38
CA TYR A 121 -7.15 -4.07 11.68
C TYR A 121 -8.24 -4.75 12.52
N ASN A 122 -9.48 -4.32 12.41
CA ASN A 122 -10.61 -5.01 13.05
C ASN A 122 -10.82 -6.42 12.48
N SER A 123 -10.65 -6.62 11.19
CA SER A 123 -10.74 -7.96 10.59
C SER A 123 -9.57 -8.85 10.99
N LEU A 124 -8.36 -8.28 11.14
CA LEU A 124 -7.13 -9.01 11.44
C LEU A 124 -6.99 -9.35 12.94
N SER A 125 -7.29 -8.40 13.82
CA SER A 125 -6.97 -8.50 15.27
C SER A 125 -8.13 -8.19 16.22
N LYS A 126 -9.34 -8.01 15.70
CA LYS A 126 -10.57 -7.70 16.46
C LYS A 126 -10.47 -6.43 17.32
N ARG A 127 -9.56 -5.51 16.98
CA ARG A 127 -9.37 -4.25 17.68
C ARG A 127 -9.16 -3.08 16.73
N ASN A 128 -9.42 -1.87 17.22
CA ASN A 128 -9.13 -0.64 16.52
C ASN A 128 -7.61 -0.38 16.47
N ALA A 129 -7.10 0.03 15.32
CA ALA A 129 -5.71 0.42 15.16
C ALA A 129 -5.40 1.70 15.94
N ARG A 130 -4.22 1.77 16.54
CA ARG A 130 -3.65 3.01 17.09
C ARG A 130 -2.92 3.73 15.96
N ILE A 131 -3.44 4.88 15.54
CA ILE A 131 -3.00 5.55 14.33
C ILE A 131 -2.36 6.90 14.68
N ALA A 132 -1.12 7.10 14.24
CA ALA A 132 -0.49 8.41 14.23
C ALA A 132 -0.68 9.07 12.86
N ILE A 133 -0.95 10.37 12.82
CA ILE A 133 -1.01 11.16 11.59
C ILE A 133 0.10 12.20 11.63
N THR A 134 0.92 12.27 10.57
CA THR A 134 1.95 13.30 10.45
C THR A 134 1.35 14.64 10.01
N GLY A 135 2.05 15.72 10.29
CA GLY A 135 1.84 16.98 9.54
C GLY A 135 2.37 16.86 8.12
N LEU A 136 2.06 17.86 7.29
CA LEU A 136 2.69 18.03 5.98
C LEU A 136 3.99 18.81 6.11
N ASN A 137 3.95 19.89 6.91
CA ASN A 137 5.05 20.84 7.06
C ASN A 137 5.99 20.44 8.21
N PRO A 138 7.27 20.88 8.18
CA PRO A 138 8.22 20.61 9.25
C PRO A 138 7.65 21.04 10.61
N HIS A 139 7.94 20.23 11.64
CA HIS A 139 7.50 20.43 13.03
C HIS A 139 5.97 20.57 13.24
N CYS A 140 5.16 20.33 12.21
CA CYS A 140 3.71 20.62 12.21
C CYS A 140 3.41 22.09 12.51
N GLU A 141 4.43 22.91 12.45
CA GLU A 141 4.33 24.35 12.67
C GLU A 141 3.92 25.01 11.38
N SER A 142 2.89 25.75 11.50
CA SER A 142 2.59 26.75 10.52
C SER A 142 2.17 27.99 11.26
N ASN A 143 3.02 28.94 11.33
CA ASN A 143 2.68 30.29 11.72
C ASN A 143 1.66 30.92 10.77
N PHE A 144 1.37 30.23 9.67
CA PHE A 144 0.41 30.65 8.66
C PHE A 144 -1.00 30.16 9.02
N LYS A 145 -1.97 31.08 8.95
CA LYS A 145 -3.40 30.78 9.17
C LYS A 145 -3.92 29.72 8.19
N ASP A 146 -3.25 29.54 7.06
CA ASP A 146 -3.68 28.76 5.91
C ASP A 146 -2.98 27.42 5.75
N SER A 147 -2.29 26.96 6.79
CA SER A 147 -1.58 25.68 6.72
C SER A 147 -2.50 24.47 6.60
N GLU A 148 -2.01 23.44 5.96
CA GLU A 148 -2.69 22.17 5.82
C GLU A 148 -2.99 21.54 7.17
N GLU A 149 -2.13 21.74 8.17
CA GLU A 149 -2.36 21.30 9.54
C GLU A 149 -3.63 21.91 10.11
N LYS A 150 -3.78 23.25 10.03
CA LYS A 150 -4.94 23.97 10.59
C LYS A 150 -6.22 23.74 9.77
N LYS A 151 -6.12 23.80 8.45
CA LYS A 151 -7.31 23.73 7.57
C LYS A 151 -7.80 22.31 7.30
N VAL A 152 -6.93 21.30 7.32
CA VAL A 152 -7.26 19.97 6.86
C VAL A 152 -6.99 18.90 7.92
N ILE A 153 -5.75 18.82 8.44
CA ILE A 153 -5.30 17.66 9.22
C ILE A 153 -5.93 17.67 10.60
N LEU A 154 -5.81 18.78 11.36
CA LEU A 154 -6.42 18.94 12.69
C LEU A 154 -7.94 18.76 12.66
N PRO A 155 -8.71 19.37 11.72
CA PRO A 155 -10.14 19.11 11.60
C PRO A 155 -10.51 17.65 11.31
N ALA A 156 -9.66 16.92 10.56
CA ALA A 156 -9.86 15.49 10.32
C ALA A 156 -9.65 14.68 11.62
N ILE A 157 -8.55 14.93 12.33
CA ILE A 157 -8.24 14.28 13.62
C ILE A 157 -9.32 14.54 14.65
N LYS A 158 -9.73 15.79 14.82
CA LYS A 158 -10.83 16.16 15.75
C LYS A 158 -12.12 15.41 15.43
N TYR A 159 -12.48 15.31 14.15
CA TYR A 159 -13.66 14.55 13.72
C TYR A 159 -13.53 13.06 14.05
N LEU A 160 -12.38 12.45 13.77
CA LEU A 160 -12.13 11.04 14.03
C LEU A 160 -12.13 10.70 15.52
N LYS A 161 -11.53 11.56 16.37
CA LYS A 161 -11.59 11.42 17.84
C LYS A 161 -13.03 11.48 18.37
N LYS A 162 -13.86 12.38 17.85
CA LYS A 162 -15.30 12.43 18.18
C LYS A 162 -16.07 11.16 17.77
N LYS A 163 -15.55 10.40 16.81
CA LYS A 163 -16.09 9.11 16.36
C LYS A 163 -15.41 7.91 17.03
N ASN A 164 -14.69 8.12 18.14
CA ASN A 164 -13.99 7.11 18.93
C ASN A 164 -12.91 6.32 18.19
N TYR A 165 -12.30 6.90 17.13
CA TYR A 165 -11.10 6.33 16.53
C TYR A 165 -9.88 6.63 17.41
N LYS A 166 -8.97 5.65 17.54
CA LYS A 166 -7.68 5.81 18.25
C LYS A 166 -6.68 6.49 17.31
N VAL A 167 -6.81 7.79 17.14
CA VAL A 167 -6.02 8.60 16.22
C VAL A 167 -5.40 9.76 16.97
N ASP A 168 -4.10 9.98 16.79
CA ASP A 168 -3.35 11.10 17.35
C ASP A 168 -2.53 11.85 16.30
N GLY A 169 -2.18 13.11 16.58
CA GLY A 169 -1.41 14.00 15.71
C GLY A 169 -2.00 15.42 15.62
N PRO A 170 -1.54 16.23 14.65
CA PRO A 170 -0.44 15.92 13.75
C PRO A 170 0.89 15.85 14.50
N PHE A 171 1.77 14.93 14.08
CA PHE A 171 3.11 14.79 14.62
C PHE A 171 4.16 15.23 13.58
N PRO A 172 5.28 15.84 14.01
CA PRO A 172 6.43 16.03 13.15
C PRO A 172 6.97 14.68 12.65
N ALA A 173 7.17 14.54 11.34
CA ALA A 173 7.56 13.27 10.76
C ALA A 173 8.97 12.84 11.17
N ASP A 174 9.89 13.79 11.36
CA ASP A 174 11.28 13.55 11.76
C ASP A 174 11.40 12.87 13.13
N SER A 175 10.62 13.30 14.10
CA SER A 175 10.67 12.78 15.47
C SER A 175 9.70 11.62 15.71
N LEU A 176 8.63 11.50 14.91
CA LEU A 176 7.63 10.43 15.08
C LEU A 176 8.25 9.03 14.90
N PHE A 177 9.18 8.87 13.94
CA PHE A 177 9.80 7.58 13.66
C PHE A 177 10.94 7.19 14.62
N MET A 178 11.20 7.97 15.66
CA MET A 178 12.08 7.56 16.75
C MET A 178 11.43 6.40 17.52
N LYS A 179 12.23 5.39 17.91
CA LYS A 179 11.75 4.14 18.51
C LYS A 179 10.73 4.34 19.63
N ASN A 180 11.04 5.21 20.60
CA ASN A 180 10.16 5.46 21.75
C ASN A 180 8.79 6.09 21.38
N ASN A 181 8.65 6.61 20.18
CA ASN A 181 7.42 7.22 19.70
C ASN A 181 6.61 6.25 18.84
N ILE A 182 7.26 5.51 17.94
CA ILE A 182 6.56 4.60 17.02
C ILE A 182 5.93 3.40 17.72
N ASP A 183 6.53 2.91 18.82
CA ASP A 183 6.03 1.73 19.58
C ASP A 183 4.61 1.95 20.16
N LYS A 184 4.17 3.19 20.22
CA LYS A 184 2.82 3.56 20.67
C LYS A 184 1.74 3.32 19.62
N PHE A 185 2.12 3.15 18.35
CA PHE A 185 1.22 3.12 17.21
C PHE A 185 1.35 1.82 16.40
N ASP A 186 0.25 1.45 15.77
CA ASP A 186 0.20 0.34 14.84
C ASP A 186 0.41 0.82 13.40
N VAL A 187 -0.04 2.07 13.11
CA VAL A 187 0.03 2.65 11.77
C VAL A 187 0.40 4.14 11.84
N VAL A 188 1.32 4.55 10.98
CA VAL A 188 1.59 5.96 10.70
C VAL A 188 0.98 6.35 9.35
N ILE A 189 0.10 7.35 9.34
CA ILE A 189 -0.42 7.97 8.13
C ILE A 189 0.41 9.20 7.81
N GLY A 190 1.05 9.21 6.64
CA GLY A 190 1.78 10.38 6.14
C GLY A 190 1.03 11.09 5.03
N MET A 191 1.39 12.34 4.78
CA MET A 191 0.75 13.17 3.77
C MET A 191 1.23 12.82 2.35
N TYR A 192 2.46 12.31 2.20
CA TYR A 192 3.03 11.90 0.93
C TYR A 192 3.90 10.65 1.06
N HIS A 193 4.17 10.04 -0.08
CA HIS A 193 4.83 8.75 -0.22
C HIS A 193 6.13 8.64 0.57
N ASP A 194 7.13 9.49 0.27
CA ASP A 194 8.47 9.34 0.85
C ASP A 194 8.52 9.75 2.32
N GLN A 195 7.55 10.54 2.81
CA GLN A 195 7.46 10.92 4.23
C GLN A 195 7.38 9.70 5.15
N VAL A 196 6.78 8.61 4.68
CA VAL A 196 6.57 7.39 5.47
C VAL A 196 7.28 6.16 4.90
N LEU A 197 7.48 6.08 3.58
CA LEU A 197 8.15 4.93 3.00
C LEU A 197 9.67 4.96 3.20
N THR A 198 10.29 6.12 3.21
CA THR A 198 11.72 6.23 3.52
C THR A 198 12.02 5.69 4.92
N PRO A 199 11.38 6.19 6.01
CA PRO A 199 11.67 5.67 7.33
C PRO A 199 11.30 4.20 7.51
N ILE A 200 10.19 3.71 6.97
CA ILE A 200 9.80 2.30 7.14
C ILE A 200 10.81 1.36 6.46
N LYS A 201 11.33 1.75 5.28
CA LYS A 201 12.35 0.96 4.58
C LYS A 201 13.70 1.00 5.29
N THR A 202 14.06 2.11 5.89
CA THR A 202 15.26 2.23 6.72
C THR A 202 15.18 1.34 7.96
N LEU A 203 14.02 1.27 8.61
CA LEU A 203 13.81 0.49 9.82
C LEU A 203 13.69 -1.03 9.57
N PHE A 204 13.00 -1.42 8.50
CA PHE A 204 12.61 -2.83 8.30
C PHE A 204 13.08 -3.44 6.98
N ASN A 205 13.82 -2.72 6.13
CA ASN A 205 14.32 -3.19 4.83
C ASN A 205 13.16 -3.78 3.97
N PHE A 206 13.31 -5.04 3.49
CA PHE A 206 12.32 -5.74 2.68
C PHE A 206 11.30 -6.56 3.50
N LYS A 207 11.25 -6.38 4.83
CA LYS A 207 10.32 -7.12 5.71
C LYS A 207 8.92 -6.49 5.75
N ALA A 208 8.53 -5.80 4.70
CA ALA A 208 7.21 -5.20 4.55
C ALA A 208 6.52 -5.69 3.28
N ILE A 209 5.19 -5.65 3.29
CA ILE A 209 4.35 -6.01 2.14
C ILE A 209 3.39 -4.87 1.82
N ASN A 210 3.04 -4.74 0.54
CA ASN A 210 2.09 -3.74 0.10
C ASN A 210 0.68 -4.35 0.00
N ILE A 211 -0.22 -3.92 0.86
CA ILE A 211 -1.63 -4.34 0.87
C ILE A 211 -2.49 -3.23 0.27
N THR A 212 -3.38 -3.57 -0.64
CA THR A 212 -4.40 -2.64 -1.15
C THR A 212 -5.67 -2.77 -0.33
N LEU A 213 -5.97 -1.75 0.47
CA LEU A 213 -7.20 -1.68 1.25
C LEU A 213 -8.37 -1.20 0.40
N GLY A 214 -9.58 -1.67 0.72
CA GLY A 214 -10.82 -1.23 0.07
C GLY A 214 -11.25 -2.07 -1.12
N LEU A 215 -10.45 -2.99 -1.64
CA LEU A 215 -10.87 -3.98 -2.62
C LEU A 215 -11.83 -5.00 -1.98
N PRO A 216 -12.70 -5.66 -2.77
CA PRO A 216 -13.61 -6.71 -2.28
C PRO A 216 -12.90 -8.00 -1.90
N PHE A 217 -11.59 -8.09 -2.08
CA PHE A 217 -10.72 -9.20 -1.74
C PHE A 217 -9.37 -8.67 -1.23
N ILE A 218 -8.61 -9.53 -0.59
CA ILE A 218 -7.27 -9.19 -0.11
C ILE A 218 -6.30 -9.24 -1.28
N ARG A 219 -5.63 -8.11 -1.53
CA ARG A 219 -4.57 -8.02 -2.53
C ARG A 219 -3.27 -7.58 -1.89
N ILE A 220 -2.23 -8.37 -2.11
CA ILE A 220 -0.89 -8.14 -1.58
C ILE A 220 0.11 -8.12 -2.74
N SER A 221 1.14 -7.32 -2.62
CA SER A 221 2.34 -7.45 -3.44
C SER A 221 3.60 -7.29 -2.60
N PRO A 222 4.72 -7.90 -3.02
CA PRO A 222 6.02 -7.51 -2.50
C PRO A 222 6.24 -6.00 -2.64
N ASP A 223 6.98 -5.43 -1.70
CA ASP A 223 7.24 -3.98 -1.66
C ASP A 223 8.52 -3.61 -2.44
N HIS A 224 8.63 -4.11 -3.67
CA HIS A 224 9.72 -3.80 -4.60
C HIS A 224 9.26 -3.83 -6.06
N GLY A 225 10.07 -3.24 -6.96
CA GLY A 225 9.82 -3.25 -8.39
C GLY A 225 10.37 -4.51 -9.10
N PRO A 226 10.30 -4.58 -10.45
CA PRO A 226 10.70 -5.74 -11.25
C PRO A 226 12.18 -6.12 -11.16
N ASN A 227 13.03 -5.27 -10.61
CA ASN A 227 14.43 -5.54 -10.33
C ASN A 227 15.23 -6.05 -11.57
N SER A 228 15.06 -5.38 -12.70
CA SER A 228 15.64 -5.75 -13.98
C SER A 228 17.16 -6.06 -13.95
N PRO A 229 18.00 -5.37 -13.14
CA PRO A 229 19.43 -5.70 -13.05
C PRO A 229 19.74 -7.09 -12.50
N MET A 230 18.79 -7.75 -11.82
CA MET A 230 18.96 -9.08 -11.22
C MET A 230 18.38 -10.21 -12.08
N LEU A 231 17.78 -9.90 -13.24
CA LEU A 231 17.22 -10.90 -14.14
C LEU A 231 18.27 -11.94 -14.55
N GLY A 232 17.96 -13.23 -14.35
CA GLY A 232 18.83 -14.36 -14.71
C GLY A 232 20.06 -14.57 -13.81
N LYS A 233 20.26 -13.74 -12.76
CA LYS A 233 21.46 -13.82 -11.90
C LYS A 233 21.25 -14.64 -10.62
N ASN A 234 20.03 -15.03 -10.31
CA ASN A 234 19.66 -15.79 -9.09
C ASN A 234 20.14 -15.13 -7.76
N ILE A 235 20.11 -13.81 -7.69
CA ILE A 235 20.56 -13.00 -6.53
C ILE A 235 19.43 -12.16 -5.92
N SER A 236 18.19 -12.37 -6.35
CA SER A 236 17.05 -11.62 -5.84
C SER A 236 16.71 -12.05 -4.41
N ASP A 237 16.39 -11.08 -3.54
CA ASP A 237 15.91 -11.37 -2.19
C ASP A 237 14.41 -11.71 -2.23
N PRO A 238 14.00 -12.94 -1.87
CA PRO A 238 12.61 -13.35 -1.86
C PRO A 238 11.86 -12.95 -0.58
N ALA A 239 12.49 -12.29 0.38
CA ALA A 239 11.95 -12.03 1.71
C ALA A 239 10.55 -11.38 1.66
N SER A 240 10.35 -10.33 0.86
CA SER A 240 9.05 -9.65 0.77
C SER A 240 7.94 -10.57 0.23
N PHE A 241 8.26 -11.50 -0.67
CA PHE A 241 7.30 -12.49 -1.16
C PHE A 241 6.94 -13.51 -0.07
N PHE A 242 7.92 -14.01 0.68
CA PHE A 242 7.67 -14.90 1.82
C PHE A 242 6.83 -14.23 2.91
N TYR A 243 7.07 -12.93 3.19
CA TYR A 243 6.23 -12.17 4.11
C TYR A 243 4.79 -12.04 3.60
N ALA A 244 4.59 -11.87 2.29
CA ALA A 244 3.24 -11.85 1.70
C ALA A 244 2.52 -13.20 1.89
N MET A 245 3.22 -14.33 1.70
CA MET A 245 2.65 -15.67 1.94
C MET A 245 2.31 -15.90 3.41
N LYS A 246 3.24 -15.61 4.33
CA LYS A 246 3.02 -15.72 5.78
C LYS A 246 1.86 -14.86 6.26
N PHE A 247 1.68 -13.69 5.66
CA PHE A 247 0.54 -12.83 6.01
C PHE A 247 -0.80 -13.49 5.68
N ILE A 248 -0.91 -14.20 4.56
CA ILE A 248 -2.15 -14.90 4.20
C ILE A 248 -2.46 -16.02 5.19
N GLU A 249 -1.45 -16.71 5.72
CA GLU A 249 -1.63 -17.74 6.75
C GLU A 249 -2.25 -17.19 8.05
N LYS A 250 -2.02 -15.90 8.36
CA LYS A 250 -2.64 -15.24 9.53
C LYS A 250 -4.11 -14.87 9.34
N LEU A 251 -4.63 -14.96 8.11
CA LEU A 251 -6.01 -14.59 7.78
C LEU A 251 -6.98 -15.79 7.86
N ASN A 252 -6.45 -16.99 7.99
CA ASN A 252 -7.18 -18.24 8.18
C ASN A 252 -7.25 -18.59 9.68
#